data_7cb449988e5cd81248b3fa3c36c3d503
#
_entry.id   7cb449988e5cd81248b3fa3c36c3d503
#
_cell.length_a   1.000
_cell.length_b   1.000
_cell.length_c   1.000
_cell.angle_alpha   90.00
_cell.angle_beta   90.00
_cell.angle_gamma   90.00
#
_symmetry.space_group_name_H-M   'P 1'
#
loop_
_entity.id
_entity.type
_entity.pdbx_description
1 polymer ?
#
loop_
_entity_poly.entity_id
_entity_poly.type
_entity_poly.pdbx_seq_one_letter_code
_entity_poly.pdbx_strand_id
1 'polypeptide(L)'
;MYKRQFLTLLGDNYVVKYDGLAGGKGVKVAGDHLHSHDDALIYCEELIKKGGHFLIERKLIGEEFSLMSFCDGENLSHMPAVQDHKRAYEGDTGPNTGGMGTYSDSDHKLPFLENSHIKLAQKVNEQTAKALKQKFGEGYKGILYGGFIATNAGVQLIEYNARFG
;
A
#
# COMPACT_ATOMS: atom_id res chain seq x y z
N MET A 1 -9.25 -16.99 -18.53
CA MET A 1 -8.42 -18.17 -18.25
C MET A 1 -7.26 -17.85 -17.30
N TYR A 2 -6.39 -16.88 -17.60
CA TYR A 2 -5.23 -16.54 -16.76
C TYR A 2 -5.56 -16.07 -15.33
N LYS A 3 -6.65 -15.32 -15.11
CA LYS A 3 -7.06 -14.84 -13.77
C LYS A 3 -7.25 -15.98 -12.78
N ARG A 4 -8.02 -17.00 -13.15
CA ARG A 4 -8.29 -18.16 -12.28
C ARG A 4 -7.01 -18.94 -11.97
N GLN A 5 -6.15 -19.15 -12.97
CA GLN A 5 -4.87 -19.84 -12.77
C GLN A 5 -3.96 -19.08 -11.79
N PHE A 6 -3.92 -17.75 -11.88
CA PHE A 6 -3.12 -16.94 -10.98
C PHE A 6 -3.69 -16.95 -9.55
N LEU A 7 -5.01 -16.86 -9.38
CA LEU A 7 -5.66 -17.03 -8.07
C LEU A 7 -5.37 -18.40 -7.47
N THR A 8 -5.45 -19.47 -8.26
CA THR A 8 -5.12 -20.82 -7.81
C THR A 8 -3.66 -20.91 -7.34
N LEU A 9 -2.72 -20.25 -8.02
CA LEU A 9 -1.31 -20.19 -7.62
C LEU A 9 -1.11 -19.49 -6.27
N LEU A 10 -1.89 -18.43 -6.00
CA LEU A 10 -1.81 -17.64 -4.77
C LEU A 10 -2.59 -18.30 -3.59
N GLY A 11 -3.48 -19.26 -3.89
CA GLY A 11 -4.36 -19.88 -2.89
C GLY A 11 -5.25 -18.82 -2.22
N ASP A 12 -5.26 -18.77 -0.88
CA ASP A 12 -6.04 -17.79 -0.11
C ASP A 12 -5.27 -16.48 0.16
N ASN A 13 -4.07 -16.33 -0.39
CA ASN A 13 -3.20 -15.19 -0.14
C ASN A 13 -3.18 -14.23 -1.33
N TYR A 14 -4.31 -13.57 -1.61
CA TYR A 14 -4.41 -12.60 -2.69
C TYR A 14 -5.17 -11.33 -2.30
N VAL A 15 -4.93 -10.28 -3.06
CA VAL A 15 -5.63 -8.99 -3.01
C VAL A 15 -5.99 -8.61 -4.43
N VAL A 16 -7.22 -8.14 -4.63
CA VAL A 16 -7.66 -7.54 -5.90
C VAL A 16 -7.77 -6.03 -5.70
N LYS A 17 -7.03 -5.28 -6.51
CA LYS A 17 -7.02 -3.82 -6.47
C LYS A 17 -7.58 -3.24 -7.75
N TYR A 18 -8.52 -2.30 -7.66
CA TYR A 18 -8.90 -1.47 -8.79
C TYR A 18 -7.72 -0.57 -9.18
N ASP A 19 -7.36 -0.57 -10.47
CA ASP A 19 -6.29 0.29 -11.00
C ASP A 19 -6.86 1.65 -11.38
N GLY A 20 -7.10 2.48 -10.35
CA GLY A 20 -7.67 3.81 -10.50
C GLY A 20 -7.99 4.46 -9.16
N LEU A 21 -8.43 5.71 -9.20
CA LEU A 21 -8.78 6.47 -7.99
C LEU A 21 -10.08 5.94 -7.38
N ALA A 22 -9.99 5.38 -6.19
CA ALA A 22 -11.13 4.77 -5.47
C ALA A 22 -11.25 5.20 -4.01
N GLY A 23 -10.41 6.14 -3.53
CA GLY A 23 -10.46 6.64 -2.15
C GLY A 23 -10.34 5.53 -1.09
N GLY A 24 -9.45 4.56 -1.30
CA GLY A 24 -9.24 3.42 -0.39
C GLY A 24 -10.30 2.30 -0.51
N LYS A 25 -11.33 2.47 -1.33
CA LYS A 25 -12.45 1.50 -1.48
C LYS A 25 -12.26 0.51 -2.63
N GLY A 26 -11.18 0.64 -3.40
CA GLY A 26 -10.89 -0.21 -4.56
C GLY A 26 -10.10 -1.49 -4.25
N VAL A 27 -9.78 -1.73 -2.98
CA VAL A 27 -8.99 -2.88 -2.54
C VAL A 27 -9.89 -3.90 -1.88
N LYS A 28 -9.86 -5.14 -2.37
CA LYS A 28 -10.54 -6.29 -1.75
C LYS A 28 -9.55 -7.39 -1.43
N VAL A 29 -9.52 -7.79 -0.17
CA VAL A 29 -8.58 -8.73 0.41
C VAL A 29 -9.26 -10.09 0.58
N ALA A 30 -8.57 -11.16 0.21
CA ALA A 30 -9.04 -12.52 0.45
C ALA A 30 -9.15 -12.81 1.96
N GLY A 31 -10.23 -13.47 2.34
CA GLY A 31 -10.60 -13.75 3.72
C GLY A 31 -11.42 -12.63 4.39
N ASP A 32 -11.14 -11.36 4.07
CA ASP A 32 -11.87 -10.22 4.63
C ASP A 32 -13.07 -9.79 3.77
N HIS A 33 -12.86 -9.72 2.47
CA HIS A 33 -13.83 -9.18 1.50
C HIS A 33 -14.22 -10.18 0.41
N LEU A 34 -13.35 -11.14 0.15
CA LEU A 34 -13.51 -12.16 -0.88
C LEU A 34 -13.33 -13.51 -0.22
N HIS A 35 -14.39 -14.32 -0.20
CA HIS A 35 -14.41 -15.60 0.53
C HIS A 35 -14.16 -16.80 -0.38
N SER A 36 -14.05 -16.55 -1.70
CA SER A 36 -13.73 -17.56 -2.70
C SER A 36 -13.04 -16.96 -3.91
N HIS A 37 -12.41 -17.81 -4.73
CA HIS A 37 -11.88 -17.38 -6.03
C HIS A 37 -12.99 -16.91 -6.99
N ASP A 38 -14.20 -17.46 -6.85
CA ASP A 38 -15.34 -17.04 -7.66
C ASP A 38 -15.78 -15.61 -7.30
N ASP A 39 -15.80 -15.23 -6.01
CA ASP A 39 -16.04 -13.84 -5.59
C ASP A 39 -15.00 -12.88 -6.20
N ALA A 40 -13.73 -13.30 -6.21
CA ALA A 40 -12.66 -12.51 -6.82
C ALA A 40 -12.86 -12.34 -8.32
N LEU A 41 -13.26 -13.40 -9.02
CA LEU A 41 -13.54 -13.33 -10.46
C LEU A 41 -14.75 -12.45 -10.77
N ILE A 42 -15.83 -12.56 -10.00
CA ILE A 42 -17.01 -11.70 -10.13
C ILE A 42 -16.61 -10.24 -9.94
N TYR A 43 -15.84 -9.93 -8.91
CA TYR A 43 -15.35 -8.56 -8.69
C TYR A 43 -14.48 -8.06 -9.84
N CYS A 44 -13.55 -8.86 -10.34
CA CYS A 44 -12.75 -8.51 -11.52
C CYS A 44 -13.63 -8.23 -12.75
N GLU A 45 -14.70 -9.00 -12.96
CA GLU A 45 -15.63 -8.80 -14.08
C GLU A 45 -16.46 -7.54 -13.93
N GLU A 46 -16.89 -7.21 -12.72
CA GLU A 46 -17.56 -5.94 -12.43
C GLU A 46 -16.67 -4.74 -12.74
N LEU A 47 -15.38 -4.79 -12.40
CA LEU A 47 -14.43 -3.74 -12.72
C LEU A 47 -14.23 -3.58 -14.23
N ILE A 48 -14.12 -4.68 -14.97
CA ILE A 48 -14.02 -4.65 -16.44
C ILE A 48 -15.29 -4.06 -17.07
N LYS A 49 -16.47 -4.49 -16.63
CA LYS A 49 -17.76 -3.97 -17.13
C LYS A 49 -17.91 -2.46 -16.94
N LYS A 50 -17.29 -1.90 -15.90
CA LYS A 50 -17.23 -0.45 -15.65
C LYS A 50 -16.12 0.26 -16.44
N GLY A 51 -15.42 -0.44 -17.33
CA GLY A 51 -14.32 0.10 -18.14
C GLY A 51 -13.01 0.27 -17.35
N GLY A 52 -12.91 -0.32 -16.16
CA GLY A 52 -11.73 -0.23 -15.30
C GLY A 52 -10.73 -1.35 -15.52
N HIS A 53 -9.53 -1.14 -15.01
CA HIS A 53 -8.48 -2.14 -14.89
C HIS A 53 -8.33 -2.59 -13.45
N PHE A 54 -7.66 -3.70 -13.23
CA PHE A 54 -7.38 -4.21 -11.89
C PHE A 54 -6.06 -4.97 -11.84
N LEU A 55 -5.53 -5.09 -10.63
CA LEU A 55 -4.36 -5.90 -10.30
C LEU A 55 -4.79 -7.04 -9.39
N ILE A 56 -4.17 -8.20 -9.54
CA ILE A 56 -4.22 -9.28 -8.56
C ILE A 56 -2.81 -9.43 -8.01
N GLU A 57 -2.67 -9.25 -6.72
CA GLU A 57 -1.38 -9.28 -6.03
C GLU A 57 -1.39 -10.33 -4.92
N ARG A 58 -0.20 -10.75 -4.50
CA ARG A 58 -0.07 -11.56 -3.29
C ARG A 58 -0.44 -10.72 -2.06
N LYS A 59 -1.27 -11.25 -1.17
CA LYS A 59 -1.53 -10.67 0.14
C LYS A 59 -0.24 -10.71 0.96
N LEU A 60 0.22 -9.55 1.36
CA LEU A 60 1.34 -9.41 2.28
C LEU A 60 0.84 -9.53 3.72
N ILE A 61 1.65 -10.12 4.59
CA ILE A 61 1.32 -10.33 6.00
C ILE A 61 2.42 -9.67 6.83
N GLY A 62 2.04 -8.75 7.71
CA GLY A 62 2.96 -8.00 8.55
C GLY A 62 2.29 -6.76 9.13
N GLU A 63 3.09 -5.85 9.67
CA GLU A 63 2.63 -4.59 10.25
C GLU A 63 2.78 -3.45 9.23
N GLU A 64 1.66 -2.77 8.94
CA GLU A 64 1.64 -1.64 8.03
C GLU A 64 2.21 -0.38 8.68
N PHE A 65 2.90 0.42 7.89
CA PHE A 65 3.35 1.75 8.25
C PHE A 65 3.45 2.66 7.02
N SER A 66 3.49 3.95 7.28
CA SER A 66 3.66 4.98 6.26
C SER A 66 4.99 5.70 6.42
N LEU A 67 5.63 6.04 5.31
CA LEU A 67 6.77 6.94 5.27
C LEU A 67 6.53 8.01 4.20
N MET A 68 6.17 9.21 4.66
CA MET A 68 6.02 10.36 3.78
C MET A 68 7.37 11.04 3.54
N SER A 69 7.51 11.62 2.35
CA SER A 69 8.71 12.39 1.99
C SER A 69 8.30 13.67 1.25
N PHE A 70 8.91 14.79 1.64
CA PHE A 70 8.88 16.00 0.85
C PHE A 70 9.82 15.86 -0.34
N CYS A 71 9.32 16.13 -1.54
CA CYS A 71 10.10 16.08 -2.77
C CYS A 71 10.12 17.46 -3.41
N ASP A 72 11.33 17.94 -3.76
CA ASP A 72 11.54 19.24 -4.45
C ASP A 72 11.84 19.06 -5.95
N GLY A 73 11.84 17.83 -6.44
CA GLY A 73 12.19 17.46 -7.80
C GLY A 73 13.59 16.87 -7.94
N GLU A 74 14.47 17.12 -6.97
CA GLU A 74 15.84 16.59 -6.92
C GLU A 74 16.10 15.77 -5.66
N ASN A 75 15.69 16.28 -4.52
CA ASN A 75 15.96 15.74 -3.21
C ASN A 75 14.68 15.29 -2.49
N LEU A 76 14.84 14.37 -1.54
CA LEU A 76 13.79 13.97 -0.63
C LEU A 76 14.19 14.27 0.81
N SER A 77 13.24 14.81 1.57
CA SER A 77 13.32 14.90 3.03
C SER A 77 12.24 14.00 3.64
N HIS A 78 12.67 12.96 4.34
CA HIS A 78 11.76 11.99 4.91
C HIS A 78 11.18 12.45 6.24
N MET A 79 9.89 12.24 6.43
CA MET A 79 9.20 12.42 7.70
C MET A 79 9.41 11.19 8.60
N PRO A 80 9.06 11.26 9.90
CA PRO A 80 9.00 10.08 10.75
C PRO A 80 8.11 8.98 10.17
N ALA A 81 8.43 7.73 10.48
CA ALA A 81 7.54 6.62 10.18
C ALA A 81 6.28 6.71 11.06
N VAL A 82 5.13 6.43 10.49
CA VAL A 82 3.83 6.56 11.16
C VAL A 82 3.02 5.27 10.96
N GLN A 83 2.36 4.81 12.00
CA GLN A 83 1.30 3.81 11.88
C GLN A 83 -0.06 4.48 11.96
N ASP A 84 -0.91 4.19 10.97
CA ASP A 84 -2.28 4.68 10.87
C ASP A 84 -3.25 3.54 11.19
N HIS A 85 -4.16 3.79 12.12
CA HIS A 85 -5.22 2.85 12.50
C HIS A 85 -6.48 3.12 11.70
N LYS A 86 -6.77 2.27 10.72
CA LYS A 86 -7.89 2.44 9.79
C LYS A 86 -9.16 1.70 10.18
N ARG A 87 -9.06 0.66 11.01
CA ARG A 87 -10.21 -0.13 11.43
C ARG A 87 -11.01 0.59 12.52
N ALA A 88 -12.32 0.45 12.47
CA ALA A 88 -13.24 1.18 13.35
C ALA A 88 -13.24 0.68 14.80
N TYR A 89 -12.85 -0.57 15.06
CA TYR A 89 -12.99 -1.20 16.37
C TYR A 89 -11.64 -1.66 16.92
N GLU A 90 -11.62 -1.85 18.23
CA GLU A 90 -10.47 -2.36 18.98
C GLU A 90 -9.97 -3.69 18.42
N GLY A 91 -8.65 -3.93 18.53
CA GLY A 91 -8.01 -5.13 17.99
C GLY A 91 -7.89 -5.15 16.46
N ASP A 92 -7.86 -3.97 15.82
CA ASP A 92 -7.78 -3.81 14.36
C ASP A 92 -8.90 -4.56 13.63
N THR A 93 -10.14 -4.40 14.09
CA THR A 93 -11.33 -5.07 13.57
C THR A 93 -12.36 -4.09 13.02
N GLY A 94 -13.37 -4.63 12.31
CA GLY A 94 -14.45 -3.84 11.74
C GLY A 94 -14.12 -3.23 10.37
N PRO A 95 -14.98 -2.33 9.87
CA PRO A 95 -14.80 -1.71 8.57
C PRO A 95 -13.62 -0.72 8.55
N ASN A 96 -13.03 -0.53 7.39
CA ASN A 96 -12.05 0.54 7.15
C ASN A 96 -12.73 1.91 7.24
N THR A 97 -12.04 2.85 7.88
CA THR A 97 -12.41 4.27 7.99
C THR A 97 -11.40 5.14 7.24
N GLY A 98 -11.55 6.45 7.29
CA GLY A 98 -10.55 7.41 6.81
C GLY A 98 -9.33 7.56 7.72
N GLY A 99 -9.31 6.88 8.86
CA GLY A 99 -8.28 6.91 9.90
C GLY A 99 -8.90 7.18 11.27
N MET A 100 -8.55 6.36 12.26
CA MET A 100 -8.98 6.50 13.66
C MET A 100 -7.93 7.20 14.52
N GLY A 101 -6.75 7.42 13.97
CA GLY A 101 -5.62 8.07 14.59
C GLY A 101 -4.31 7.50 14.09
N THR A 102 -3.24 8.26 14.27
CA THR A 102 -1.89 7.90 13.88
C THR A 102 -0.94 8.12 15.03
N TYR A 103 0.16 7.37 15.06
CA TYR A 103 1.23 7.60 16.02
C TYR A 103 2.61 7.39 15.42
N SER A 104 3.59 8.00 16.04
CA SER A 104 5.02 7.74 15.90
C SER A 104 5.62 7.79 17.29
N ASP A 105 6.63 6.98 17.60
CA ASP A 105 7.29 7.01 18.89
C ASP A 105 8.21 8.24 19.03
N SER A 106 8.66 8.51 20.25
CA SER A 106 9.52 9.66 20.61
C SER A 106 10.86 9.68 19.86
N ASP A 107 11.35 8.52 19.43
CA ASP A 107 12.55 8.38 18.62
C ASP A 107 12.27 8.42 17.09
N HIS A 108 11.05 8.83 16.70
CA HIS A 108 10.58 8.93 15.32
C HIS A 108 10.49 7.59 14.58
N LYS A 109 10.40 6.50 15.33
CA LYS A 109 10.21 5.15 14.81
C LYS A 109 8.86 4.57 15.24
N LEU A 110 8.69 3.31 14.96
CA LEU A 110 7.58 2.50 15.45
C LEU A 110 8.17 1.28 16.17
N PRO A 111 7.53 0.76 17.25
CA PRO A 111 8.08 -0.29 18.09
C PRO A 111 8.47 -1.58 17.35
N PHE A 112 7.77 -1.87 16.23
CA PHE A 112 8.01 -3.05 15.39
C PHE A 112 9.01 -2.82 14.25
N LEU A 113 9.55 -1.59 14.09
CA LEU A 113 10.49 -1.26 13.02
C LEU A 113 11.93 -1.18 13.53
N GLU A 114 12.81 -1.87 12.84
CA GLU A 114 14.25 -1.69 12.97
C GLU A 114 14.75 -0.53 12.08
N ASN A 115 15.94 -0.03 12.37
CA ASN A 115 16.60 0.99 11.53
C ASN A 115 16.80 0.54 10.08
N SER A 116 17.03 -0.75 9.88
CA SER A 116 17.14 -1.39 8.56
C SER A 116 15.85 -1.23 7.74
N HIS A 117 14.68 -1.39 8.37
CA HIS A 117 13.37 -1.25 7.75
C HIS A 117 13.14 0.19 7.27
N ILE A 118 13.42 1.17 8.13
CA ILE A 118 13.28 2.59 7.79
C ILE A 118 14.21 2.98 6.63
N LYS A 119 15.48 2.59 6.71
CA LYS A 119 16.45 2.86 5.62
C LYS A 119 16.03 2.24 4.29
N LEU A 120 15.45 1.04 4.32
CA LEU A 120 14.95 0.39 3.12
C LEU A 120 13.74 1.16 2.54
N ALA A 121 12.79 1.57 3.36
CA ALA A 121 11.65 2.37 2.92
C ALA A 121 12.08 3.73 2.34
N GLN A 122 13.04 4.42 2.98
CA GLN A 122 13.65 5.65 2.46
C GLN A 122 14.27 5.43 1.08
N LYS A 123 15.10 4.38 0.94
CA LYS A 123 15.72 4.02 -0.33
C LYS A 123 14.70 3.73 -1.43
N VAL A 124 13.57 3.07 -1.10
CA VAL A 124 12.49 2.81 -2.05
C VAL A 124 11.85 4.12 -2.51
N ASN A 125 11.57 5.07 -1.60
CA ASN A 125 11.06 6.39 -1.95
C ASN A 125 12.02 7.15 -2.86
N GLU A 126 13.32 7.18 -2.54
CA GLU A 126 14.38 7.82 -3.35
C GLU A 126 14.46 7.21 -4.76
N GLN A 127 14.45 5.88 -4.86
CA GLN A 127 14.50 5.18 -6.15
C GLN A 127 13.25 5.48 -6.98
N THR A 128 12.08 5.55 -6.34
CA THR A 128 10.82 5.89 -7.03
C THR A 128 10.84 7.32 -7.56
N ALA A 129 11.26 8.30 -6.76
CA ALA A 129 11.38 9.68 -7.21
C ALA A 129 12.38 9.80 -8.37
N LYS A 130 13.52 9.11 -8.30
CA LYS A 130 14.51 9.04 -9.39
C LYS A 130 13.91 8.42 -10.66
N ALA A 131 13.16 7.33 -10.53
CA ALA A 131 12.52 6.67 -11.67
C ALA A 131 11.47 7.56 -12.33
N LEU A 132 10.68 8.30 -11.53
CA LEU A 132 9.72 9.28 -12.04
C LEU A 132 10.42 10.37 -12.86
N LYS A 133 11.53 10.94 -12.34
CA LYS A 133 12.33 11.93 -13.06
C LYS A 133 12.87 11.38 -14.38
N GLN A 134 13.40 10.16 -14.38
CA GLN A 134 13.89 9.51 -15.60
C GLN A 134 12.78 9.28 -16.63
N LYS A 135 11.58 8.90 -16.18
CA LYS A 135 10.45 8.58 -17.05
C LYS A 135 9.79 9.82 -17.66
N PHE A 136 9.67 10.89 -16.89
CA PHE A 136 8.89 12.08 -17.27
C PHE A 136 9.75 13.29 -17.62
N GLY A 137 11.07 13.24 -17.43
CA GLY A 137 12.02 14.32 -17.74
C GLY A 137 12.11 15.39 -16.66
N GLU A 138 11.16 15.44 -15.73
CA GLU A 138 11.16 16.34 -14.57
C GLU A 138 10.92 15.58 -13.28
N GLY A 139 11.47 16.09 -12.17
CA GLY A 139 11.33 15.47 -10.86
C GLY A 139 9.98 15.75 -10.22
N TYR A 140 9.46 14.78 -9.50
CA TYR A 140 8.23 14.95 -8.73
C TYR A 140 8.41 15.99 -7.63
N LYS A 141 7.46 16.92 -7.53
CA LYS A 141 7.43 17.98 -6.49
C LYS A 141 6.14 17.83 -5.68
N GLY A 142 6.29 17.69 -4.37
CA GLY A 142 5.16 17.52 -3.46
C GLY A 142 5.41 16.44 -2.39
N ILE A 143 4.33 15.85 -1.91
CA ILE A 143 4.37 14.80 -0.91
C ILE A 143 4.32 13.43 -1.59
N LEU A 144 5.37 12.64 -1.40
CA LEU A 144 5.39 11.23 -1.77
C LEU A 144 5.07 10.41 -0.52
N TYR A 145 3.85 9.91 -0.45
CA TYR A 145 3.38 9.07 0.65
C TYR A 145 3.57 7.60 0.27
N GLY A 146 4.57 6.95 0.82
CA GLY A 146 4.77 5.50 0.68
C GLY A 146 4.03 4.74 1.77
N GLY A 147 3.10 3.87 1.39
CA GLY A 147 2.51 2.87 2.27
C GLY A 147 3.32 1.59 2.21
N PHE A 148 3.81 1.13 3.34
CA PHE A 148 4.69 -0.03 3.46
C PHE A 148 4.14 -1.05 4.43
N ILE A 149 4.64 -2.27 4.34
CA ILE A 149 4.39 -3.33 5.30
C ILE A 149 5.71 -4.01 5.68
N ALA A 150 5.97 -4.13 6.98
CA ALA A 150 7.07 -4.89 7.53
C ALA A 150 6.65 -6.37 7.64
N THR A 151 7.26 -7.20 6.82
CA THR A 151 7.02 -8.65 6.77
C THR A 151 8.22 -9.42 7.29
N ASN A 152 8.08 -10.72 7.54
CA ASN A 152 9.20 -11.60 7.86
C ASN A 152 10.29 -11.65 6.75
N ALA A 153 9.95 -11.26 5.52
CA ALA A 153 10.89 -11.18 4.39
C ALA A 153 11.47 -9.77 4.17
N GLY A 154 11.21 -8.83 5.08
CA GLY A 154 11.60 -7.43 5.00
C GLY A 154 10.46 -6.50 4.62
N VAL A 155 10.78 -5.24 4.37
CA VAL A 155 9.80 -4.21 4.03
C VAL A 155 9.38 -4.31 2.57
N GLN A 156 8.08 -4.27 2.34
CA GLN A 156 7.47 -4.26 1.02
C GLN A 156 6.64 -2.97 0.84
N LEU A 157 6.67 -2.42 -0.37
CA LEU A 157 5.81 -1.30 -0.75
C LEU A 157 4.41 -1.83 -1.08
N ILE A 158 3.38 -1.19 -0.52
CA ILE A 158 1.97 -1.48 -0.81
C ILE A 158 1.45 -0.57 -1.91
N GLU A 159 1.61 0.75 -1.72
CA GLU A 159 1.12 1.77 -2.66
C GLU A 159 1.80 3.12 -2.43
N TYR A 160 1.66 4.01 -3.40
CA TYR A 160 1.97 5.43 -3.25
C TYR A 160 0.72 6.30 -3.34
N ASN A 161 0.72 7.37 -2.54
CA ASN A 161 -0.21 8.48 -2.70
C ASN A 161 0.58 9.79 -2.89
N ALA A 162 0.01 10.72 -3.64
CA ALA A 162 0.61 12.02 -3.97
C ALA A 162 -0.02 13.15 -3.13
N ARG A 163 -0.15 12.92 -1.83
CA ARG A 163 -0.79 13.80 -0.85
C ARG A 163 -0.30 13.49 0.55
N PHE A 164 -0.66 14.33 1.53
CA PHE A 164 -0.53 13.97 2.95
C PHE A 164 -1.46 12.79 3.30
N GLY A 165 -1.05 12.00 4.28
CA GLY A 165 -1.83 10.91 4.86
C GLY A 165 -2.78 11.37 5.94
#